data_ffb3fbce85c7bce2fca3408528d2f132
#
_entry.id   ffb3fbce85c7bce2fca3408528d2f132
#
_cell.length_a   1.000
_cell.length_b   1.000
_cell.length_c   1.000
_cell.angle_alpha   90.00
_cell.angle_beta   90.00
_cell.angle_gamma   90.00
#
_symmetry.space_group_name_H-M   'P 1'
#
loop_
_entity.id
_entity.type
_entity.pdbx_description
1 polymer ?
#
loop_
_entity_poly.entity_id
_entity_poly.type
_entity_poly.pdbx_seq_one_letter_code
_entity_poly.pdbx_strand_id
1 'polypeptide(L)'
;MKDVQNFLELPDNLPIPTDDGKCGHLPGLAIPSIPLVATNGNRVDLSSLSGRTVVYCYPKTGRPGQPLPDGWDSIPGARGCTPQACSFRDHYHELIRAGADQVFGLSTQDSEYQREAVERLQLPFPLLSDKAQAFATALNLPAFEFAGETLLKRFTIVIDSGRISKVFYPVFPPNKSGEETLRWLLENQRV
;
A
#
# COMPACT_ATOMS: atom_id res chain seq x y z
N MET A 1 23.28 18.13 15.65
CA MET A 1 22.85 17.81 14.29
C MET A 1 21.70 16.83 14.45
N LYS A 2 20.47 17.20 14.08
CA LYS A 2 19.35 16.23 14.06
C LYS A 2 19.65 15.27 12.91
N ASP A 3 19.72 13.96 13.20
CA ASP A 3 19.88 12.93 12.21
C ASP A 3 18.80 13.11 11.13
N VAL A 4 19.24 13.33 9.90
CA VAL A 4 18.34 13.32 8.74
C VAL A 4 17.89 11.87 8.60
N GLN A 5 16.68 11.58 9.06
CA GLN A 5 16.11 10.23 8.97
C GLN A 5 16.11 9.77 7.51
N ASN A 6 16.88 8.72 7.24
CA ASN A 6 16.87 8.08 5.92
C ASN A 6 15.63 7.19 5.80
N PHE A 7 14.58 7.68 5.11
CA PHE A 7 13.35 6.93 4.89
C PHE A 7 13.51 5.74 3.93
N LEU A 8 14.65 5.63 3.25
CA LEU A 8 14.94 4.53 2.33
C LEU A 8 15.46 3.28 3.06
N GLU A 9 16.02 3.47 4.25
CA GLU A 9 16.58 2.39 5.06
C GLU A 9 15.61 1.92 6.13
N LEU A 10 15.63 0.62 6.39
CA LEU A 10 14.87 0.01 7.48
C LEU A 10 15.80 -0.23 8.67
N PRO A 11 15.46 0.22 9.88
CA PRO A 11 16.16 -0.19 11.08
C PRO A 11 16.13 -1.72 11.28
N ASP A 12 17.24 -2.29 11.76
CA ASP A 12 17.37 -3.74 11.95
C ASP A 12 16.47 -4.31 13.06
N ASN A 13 16.02 -3.46 13.98
CA ASN A 13 15.30 -3.84 15.19
C ASN A 13 13.81 -3.50 15.15
N LEU A 14 13.22 -3.38 13.97
CA LEU A 14 11.78 -3.12 13.84
C LEU A 14 10.96 -4.29 14.37
N PRO A 15 9.87 -4.02 15.11
CA PRO A 15 8.98 -5.07 15.56
C PRO A 15 8.28 -5.73 14.37
N ILE A 16 8.32 -7.07 14.34
CA ILE A 16 7.72 -7.86 13.27
C ILE A 16 6.20 -7.94 13.51
N PRO A 17 5.38 -7.53 12.54
CA PRO A 17 3.93 -7.66 12.67
C PRO A 17 3.51 -9.14 12.62
N THR A 18 2.50 -9.48 13.42
CA THR A 18 1.87 -10.79 13.41
C THR A 18 0.54 -10.76 12.67
N ASP A 19 0.15 -11.89 12.09
CA ASP A 19 -1.18 -12.04 11.50
C ASP A 19 -2.22 -12.09 12.64
N ASP A 20 -3.07 -11.06 12.71
CA ASP A 20 -4.16 -10.94 13.68
C ASP A 20 -5.52 -11.37 13.10
N GLY A 21 -5.52 -12.01 11.91
CA GLY A 21 -6.72 -12.50 11.23
C GLY A 21 -7.57 -11.43 10.57
N LYS A 22 -7.20 -10.16 10.66
CA LYS A 22 -8.03 -9.04 10.18
C LYS A 22 -8.18 -8.94 8.66
N CYS A 23 -7.41 -9.72 7.90
CA CYS A 23 -7.56 -9.82 6.44
C CYS A 23 -8.25 -11.12 5.99
N GLY A 24 -8.58 -12.03 6.90
CA GLY A 24 -9.10 -13.37 6.56
C GLY A 24 -10.43 -13.37 5.80
N HIS A 25 -11.22 -12.31 5.94
CA HIS A 25 -12.51 -12.15 5.26
C HIS A 25 -12.40 -11.55 3.85
N LEU A 26 -11.26 -10.98 3.48
CA LEU A 26 -11.09 -10.22 2.23
C LEU A 26 -11.07 -11.10 0.96
N PRO A 27 -10.43 -12.28 0.92
CA PRO A 27 -10.39 -13.09 -0.30
C PRO A 27 -11.79 -13.43 -0.81
N GLY A 28 -12.02 -13.19 -2.11
CA GLY A 28 -13.30 -13.42 -2.78
C GLY A 28 -14.31 -12.28 -2.67
N LEU A 29 -14.09 -11.28 -1.82
CA LEU A 29 -14.99 -10.12 -1.73
C LEU A 29 -15.00 -9.32 -3.04
N ALA A 30 -16.19 -8.85 -3.41
CA ALA A 30 -16.33 -7.85 -4.45
C ALA A 30 -15.86 -6.48 -3.91
N ILE A 31 -15.14 -5.74 -4.74
CA ILE A 31 -14.74 -4.38 -4.44
C ILE A 31 -15.98 -3.46 -4.48
N PRO A 32 -16.22 -2.63 -3.46
CA PRO A 32 -17.31 -1.67 -3.48
C PRO A 32 -17.05 -0.54 -4.48
N SER A 33 -18.11 -0.04 -5.12
CA SER A 33 -18.02 1.12 -6.03
C SER A 33 -17.84 2.41 -5.21
N ILE A 34 -16.61 2.73 -4.90
CA ILE A 34 -16.20 3.92 -4.15
C ILE A 34 -15.05 4.58 -4.89
N PRO A 35 -15.29 5.71 -5.58
CA PRO A 35 -14.24 6.43 -6.29
C PRO A 35 -13.22 7.04 -5.33
N LEU A 36 -11.95 6.70 -5.51
CA LEU A 36 -10.82 7.22 -4.77
C LEU A 36 -10.09 8.32 -5.56
N VAL A 37 -9.60 9.34 -4.88
CA VAL A 37 -8.82 10.41 -5.53
C VAL A 37 -7.40 9.93 -5.74
N ALA A 38 -6.92 9.98 -6.97
CA ALA A 38 -5.56 9.62 -7.34
C ALA A 38 -4.63 10.85 -7.40
N THR A 39 -3.33 10.64 -7.18
CA THR A 39 -2.31 11.71 -7.20
C THR A 39 -2.14 12.38 -8.57
N ASN A 40 -2.58 11.76 -9.65
CA ASN A 40 -2.62 12.34 -11.00
C ASN A 40 -3.89 13.18 -11.28
N GLY A 41 -4.74 13.40 -10.27
CA GLY A 41 -5.98 14.18 -10.37
C GLY A 41 -7.21 13.40 -10.83
N ASN A 42 -7.06 12.15 -11.23
CA ASN A 42 -8.18 11.30 -11.62
C ASN A 42 -8.94 10.76 -10.40
N ARG A 43 -10.15 10.29 -10.65
CA ARG A 43 -10.91 9.45 -9.70
C ARG A 43 -10.89 8.01 -10.21
N VAL A 44 -10.48 7.10 -9.35
CA VAL A 44 -10.36 5.67 -9.66
C VAL A 44 -11.37 4.89 -8.85
N ASP A 45 -12.28 4.19 -9.53
CA ASP A 45 -13.16 3.21 -8.93
C ASP A 45 -12.58 1.81 -9.21
N LEU A 46 -12.00 1.21 -8.17
CA LEU A 46 -11.35 -0.10 -8.28
C LEU A 46 -12.32 -1.22 -8.65
N SER A 47 -13.63 -1.05 -8.40
CA SER A 47 -14.67 -2.04 -8.75
C SER A 47 -14.92 -2.13 -10.25
N SER A 48 -14.67 -1.02 -10.97
CA SER A 48 -14.93 -0.91 -12.41
C SER A 48 -13.73 -1.28 -13.29
N LEU A 49 -12.57 -1.52 -12.69
CA LEU A 49 -11.37 -1.86 -13.44
C LEU A 49 -11.45 -3.31 -13.96
N SER A 50 -11.25 -3.46 -15.26
CA SER A 50 -11.10 -4.77 -15.87
C SER A 50 -9.69 -5.31 -15.66
N GLY A 51 -9.54 -6.64 -15.71
CA GLY A 51 -8.25 -7.28 -15.59
C GLY A 51 -7.75 -7.38 -14.16
N ARG A 52 -6.43 -7.40 -13.99
CA ARG A 52 -5.76 -7.60 -12.70
C ARG A 52 -5.14 -6.31 -12.19
N THR A 53 -5.56 -5.89 -11.01
CA THR A 53 -5.05 -4.71 -10.32
C THR A 53 -4.33 -5.09 -9.04
N VAL A 54 -3.13 -4.58 -8.83
CA VAL A 54 -2.38 -4.71 -7.58
C VAL A 54 -2.54 -3.43 -6.78
N VAL A 55 -2.96 -3.54 -5.52
CA VAL A 55 -3.06 -2.41 -4.59
C VAL A 55 -2.29 -2.71 -3.32
N TYR A 56 -1.18 -2.01 -3.09
CA TYR A 56 -0.49 -2.10 -1.81
C TYR A 56 -1.00 -1.01 -0.87
N CYS A 57 -1.40 -1.43 0.33
CA CYS A 57 -1.87 -0.55 1.38
C CYS A 57 -0.75 -0.26 2.38
N TYR A 58 -0.67 0.99 2.83
CA TYR A 58 0.38 1.43 3.74
C TYR A 58 -0.16 2.47 4.72
N PRO A 59 0.44 2.57 5.92
CA PRO A 59 -0.03 3.52 6.92
C PRO A 59 0.19 4.98 6.52
N LYS A 60 1.46 5.40 6.41
CA LYS A 60 1.81 6.80 6.20
C LYS A 60 3.25 6.93 5.69
N THR A 61 3.45 7.64 4.59
CA THR A 61 4.79 8.06 4.17
C THR A 61 5.25 9.26 4.98
N GLY A 62 6.55 9.30 5.33
CA GLY A 62 7.19 10.48 5.88
C GLY A 62 7.69 11.42 4.78
N ARG A 63 7.97 12.66 5.14
CA ARG A 63 8.63 13.64 4.28
C ARG A 63 10.05 13.91 4.77
N PRO A 64 11.04 14.03 3.85
CA PRO A 64 12.40 14.43 4.24
C PRO A 64 12.41 15.72 5.05
N GLY A 65 13.24 15.77 6.08
CA GLY A 65 13.31 16.93 6.98
C GLY A 65 12.20 17.03 8.03
N GLN A 66 11.20 16.16 7.98
CA GLN A 66 10.20 16.03 9.04
C GLN A 66 10.52 14.82 9.91
N PRO A 67 10.63 14.96 11.23
CA PRO A 67 10.84 13.81 12.10
C PRO A 67 9.60 12.91 12.08
N LEU A 68 9.84 11.61 12.22
CA LEU A 68 8.75 10.69 12.50
C LEU A 68 8.16 10.99 13.88
N PRO A 69 6.86 10.80 14.08
CA PRO A 69 6.25 10.96 15.39
C PRO A 69 6.87 9.99 16.41
N ASP A 70 6.95 10.43 17.66
CA ASP A 70 7.47 9.59 18.76
C ASP A 70 6.68 8.28 18.86
N GLY A 71 7.38 7.16 19.01
CA GLY A 71 6.78 5.84 19.11
C GLY A 71 6.42 5.17 17.76
N TRP A 72 6.60 5.86 16.61
CA TRP A 72 6.27 5.29 15.30
C TRP A 72 6.98 3.96 15.01
N ASP A 73 8.28 3.90 15.26
CA ASP A 73 9.10 2.71 15.01
C ASP A 73 8.80 1.54 15.98
N SER A 74 8.07 1.81 17.06
CA SER A 74 7.63 0.77 18.01
C SER A 74 6.34 0.05 17.58
N ILE A 75 5.65 0.56 16.54
CA ILE A 75 4.41 -0.03 16.05
C ILE A 75 4.74 -1.09 15.00
N PRO A 76 4.40 -2.38 15.21
CA PRO A 76 4.66 -3.42 14.24
C PRO A 76 4.03 -3.12 12.87
N GLY A 77 4.86 -3.10 11.82
CA GLY A 77 4.43 -2.84 10.46
C GLY A 77 4.22 -1.37 10.09
N ALA A 78 4.40 -0.40 10.99
CA ALA A 78 4.22 1.02 10.67
C ALA A 78 5.38 1.58 9.83
N ARG A 79 6.63 1.30 10.21
CA ARG A 79 7.82 1.77 9.48
C ARG A 79 7.95 1.09 8.13
N GLY A 80 8.45 1.83 7.11
CA GLY A 80 8.86 1.26 5.82
C GLY A 80 7.91 1.52 4.64
N CYS A 81 7.07 2.56 4.70
CA CYS A 81 6.19 2.92 3.57
C CYS A 81 6.99 3.34 2.33
N THR A 82 8.07 4.10 2.50
CA THR A 82 8.96 4.48 1.41
C THR A 82 9.69 3.26 0.81
N PRO A 83 10.35 2.37 1.57
CA PRO A 83 10.90 1.13 1.03
C PRO A 83 9.87 0.24 0.33
N GLN A 84 8.63 0.17 0.83
CA GLN A 84 7.56 -0.56 0.14
C GLN A 84 7.23 0.05 -1.21
N ALA A 85 7.02 1.37 -1.27
CA ALA A 85 6.74 2.07 -2.52
C ALA A 85 7.88 1.88 -3.54
N CYS A 86 9.14 1.98 -3.08
CA CYS A 86 10.32 1.72 -3.92
C CYS A 86 10.36 0.27 -4.43
N SER A 87 10.00 -0.71 -3.61
CA SER A 87 9.92 -2.11 -4.03
C SER A 87 8.92 -2.30 -5.19
N PHE A 88 7.75 -1.68 -5.13
CA PHE A 88 6.79 -1.71 -6.24
C PHE A 88 7.26 -0.92 -7.46
N ARG A 89 7.92 0.22 -7.28
CA ARG A 89 8.53 1.00 -8.36
C ARG A 89 9.58 0.17 -9.11
N ASP A 90 10.50 -0.41 -8.38
CA ASP A 90 11.64 -1.12 -8.94
C ASP A 90 11.22 -2.39 -9.71
N HIS A 91 10.12 -3.04 -9.30
CA HIS A 91 9.55 -4.21 -9.98
C HIS A 91 8.36 -3.87 -10.91
N TYR A 92 8.04 -2.58 -11.13
CA TYR A 92 6.83 -2.19 -11.85
C TYR A 92 6.69 -2.84 -13.22
N HIS A 93 7.73 -2.75 -14.06
CA HIS A 93 7.69 -3.32 -15.40
C HIS A 93 7.58 -4.85 -15.41
N GLU A 94 8.13 -5.50 -14.40
CA GLU A 94 8.04 -6.95 -14.24
C GLU A 94 6.65 -7.37 -13.77
N LEU A 95 6.03 -6.61 -12.86
CA LEU A 95 4.64 -6.81 -12.42
C LEU A 95 3.67 -6.71 -13.59
N ILE A 96 3.84 -5.70 -14.45
CA ILE A 96 3.01 -5.55 -15.66
C ILE A 96 3.22 -6.73 -16.61
N ARG A 97 4.46 -7.16 -16.87
CA ARG A 97 4.73 -8.33 -17.72
C ARG A 97 4.21 -9.64 -17.12
N ALA A 98 4.16 -9.73 -15.79
CA ALA A 98 3.62 -10.89 -15.07
C ALA A 98 2.07 -10.91 -15.02
N GLY A 99 1.41 -9.93 -15.64
CA GLY A 99 -0.04 -9.91 -15.82
C GLY A 99 -0.81 -8.96 -14.92
N ALA A 100 -0.15 -8.04 -14.21
CA ALA A 100 -0.81 -6.90 -13.61
C ALA A 100 -1.15 -5.87 -14.70
N ASP A 101 -2.40 -5.45 -14.80
CA ASP A 101 -2.80 -4.38 -15.72
C ASP A 101 -2.57 -3.01 -15.07
N GLN A 102 -2.67 -2.93 -13.75
CA GLN A 102 -2.48 -1.69 -12.99
C GLN A 102 -1.87 -1.96 -11.62
N VAL A 103 -1.12 -0.97 -11.11
CA VAL A 103 -0.56 -0.95 -9.76
C VAL A 103 -0.92 0.36 -9.09
N PHE A 104 -1.34 0.32 -7.83
CA PHE A 104 -1.63 1.49 -7.01
C PHE A 104 -1.09 1.31 -5.60
N GLY A 105 -0.72 2.42 -4.96
CA GLY A 105 -0.62 2.47 -3.51
C GLY A 105 -1.88 3.11 -2.92
N LEU A 106 -2.30 2.70 -1.72
CA LEU A 106 -3.49 3.19 -1.04
C LEU A 106 -3.19 3.52 0.41
N SER A 107 -3.58 4.70 0.86
CA SER A 107 -3.56 5.08 2.28
C SER A 107 -4.67 6.08 2.61
N THR A 108 -4.83 6.38 3.90
CA THR A 108 -5.75 7.43 4.38
C THR A 108 -5.16 8.84 4.29
N GLN A 109 -3.92 9.01 3.86
CA GLN A 109 -3.34 10.32 3.59
C GLN A 109 -4.05 11.00 2.43
N ASP A 110 -4.13 12.34 2.43
CA ASP A 110 -4.71 13.05 1.30
C ASP A 110 -3.82 12.99 0.04
N SER A 111 -4.43 13.15 -1.12
CA SER A 111 -3.76 13.03 -2.41
C SER A 111 -2.69 14.11 -2.64
N GLU A 112 -2.83 15.28 -2.03
CA GLU A 112 -1.83 16.34 -2.12
C GLU A 112 -0.56 15.96 -1.34
N TYR A 113 -0.72 15.37 -0.15
CA TYR A 113 0.39 14.84 0.61
C TYR A 113 1.08 13.67 -0.11
N GLN A 114 0.29 12.76 -0.71
CA GLN A 114 0.80 11.60 -1.44
C GLN A 114 1.55 12.01 -2.73
N ARG A 115 1.18 13.13 -3.38
CA ARG A 115 1.83 13.61 -4.60
C ARG A 115 3.31 13.90 -4.40
N GLU A 116 3.68 14.47 -3.27
CA GLU A 116 5.10 14.68 -2.93
C GLU A 116 5.89 13.35 -2.97
N ALA A 117 5.33 12.29 -2.40
CA ALA A 117 5.98 10.97 -2.41
C ALA A 117 6.09 10.40 -3.84
N VAL A 118 5.05 10.55 -4.67
CA VAL A 118 5.09 10.13 -6.09
C VAL A 118 6.22 10.84 -6.84
N GLU A 119 6.33 12.16 -6.69
CA GLU A 119 7.34 12.98 -7.38
C GLU A 119 8.75 12.65 -6.87
N ARG A 120 8.95 12.66 -5.56
CA ARG A 120 10.26 12.40 -4.93
C ARG A 120 10.78 11.00 -5.21
N LEU A 121 9.91 10.00 -5.18
CA LEU A 121 10.28 8.59 -5.39
C LEU A 121 10.20 8.18 -6.86
N GLN A 122 9.74 9.07 -7.75
CA GLN A 122 9.53 8.80 -9.17
C GLN A 122 8.68 7.53 -9.40
N LEU A 123 7.54 7.43 -8.70
CA LEU A 123 6.65 6.29 -8.84
C LEU A 123 5.99 6.28 -10.22
N PRO A 124 6.06 5.17 -10.98
CA PRO A 124 5.44 5.07 -12.31
C PRO A 124 3.93 4.81 -12.26
N PHE A 125 3.35 4.83 -11.08
CA PHE A 125 1.92 4.60 -10.81
C PHE A 125 1.41 5.63 -9.81
N PRO A 126 0.11 5.96 -9.84
CA PRO A 126 -0.48 6.88 -8.88
C PRO A 126 -0.73 6.23 -7.53
N LEU A 127 -0.80 7.06 -6.50
CA LEU A 127 -1.30 6.70 -5.19
C LEU A 127 -2.77 7.13 -5.07
N LEU A 128 -3.55 6.33 -4.34
CA LEU A 128 -4.96 6.54 -4.07
C LEU A 128 -5.16 7.02 -2.63
N SER A 129 -6.02 8.00 -2.46
CA SER A 129 -6.38 8.55 -1.16
C SER A 129 -7.76 8.07 -0.73
N ASP A 130 -7.81 7.35 0.38
CA ASP A 130 -9.03 7.06 1.13
C ASP A 130 -9.12 7.94 2.39
N LYS A 131 -8.87 9.25 2.24
CA LYS A 131 -8.92 10.22 3.34
C LYS A 131 -10.25 10.19 4.09
N ALA A 132 -11.34 9.93 3.38
CA ALA A 132 -12.68 9.81 3.96
C ALA A 132 -12.91 8.45 4.65
N GLN A 133 -11.99 7.50 4.52
CA GLN A 133 -12.08 6.13 5.06
C GLN A 133 -13.31 5.34 4.59
N ALA A 134 -13.93 5.78 3.48
CA ALA A 134 -15.13 5.13 2.95
C ALA A 134 -14.83 3.74 2.40
N PHE A 135 -13.73 3.59 1.67
CA PHE A 135 -13.28 2.32 1.11
C PHE A 135 -12.82 1.36 2.22
N ALA A 136 -12.01 1.86 3.16
CA ALA A 136 -11.55 1.10 4.31
C ALA A 136 -12.71 0.58 5.16
N THR A 137 -13.72 1.41 5.42
CA THR A 137 -14.90 1.05 6.19
C THR A 137 -15.76 0.02 5.46
N ALA A 138 -16.01 0.21 4.17
CA ALA A 138 -16.86 -0.68 3.38
C ALA A 138 -16.29 -2.11 3.27
N LEU A 139 -14.95 -2.25 3.23
CA LEU A 139 -14.27 -3.54 3.21
C LEU A 139 -13.81 -4.03 4.59
N ASN A 140 -14.03 -3.25 5.65
CA ASN A 140 -13.50 -3.53 6.99
C ASN A 140 -11.98 -3.81 6.94
N LEU A 141 -11.22 -2.93 6.29
CA LEU A 141 -9.78 -3.08 6.13
C LEU A 141 -9.05 -2.95 7.47
N PRO A 142 -7.95 -3.69 7.68
CA PRO A 142 -7.18 -3.60 8.91
C PRO A 142 -6.58 -2.21 9.08
N ALA A 143 -6.87 -1.59 10.22
CA ALA A 143 -6.41 -0.25 10.57
C ALA A 143 -5.95 -0.19 12.03
N PHE A 144 -5.31 0.91 12.39
CA PHE A 144 -4.92 1.24 13.76
C PHE A 144 -4.96 2.75 13.97
N GLU A 145 -5.14 3.15 15.22
CA GLU A 145 -5.14 4.56 15.63
C GLU A 145 -3.73 4.99 16.04
N PHE A 146 -3.30 6.15 15.54
CA PHE A 146 -2.04 6.76 15.95
C PHE A 146 -2.13 8.28 15.86
N ALA A 147 -1.78 8.97 16.95
CA ALA A 147 -1.80 10.45 17.04
C ALA A 147 -3.12 11.10 16.57
N GLY A 148 -4.26 10.42 16.81
CA GLY A 148 -5.59 10.90 16.41
C GLY A 148 -5.95 10.66 14.94
N GLU A 149 -5.10 9.93 14.21
CA GLU A 149 -5.38 9.52 12.82
C GLU A 149 -5.66 8.02 12.75
N THR A 150 -6.65 7.62 11.96
CA THR A 150 -6.88 6.21 11.60
C THR A 150 -6.04 5.88 10.37
N LEU A 151 -5.11 4.95 10.52
CA LEU A 151 -4.16 4.56 9.50
C LEU A 151 -4.37 3.10 9.10
N LEU A 152 -4.23 2.80 7.80
CA LEU A 152 -4.27 1.41 7.33
C LEU A 152 -3.06 0.65 7.84
N LYS A 153 -3.25 -0.61 8.20
CA LYS A 153 -2.13 -1.55 8.34
C LYS A 153 -1.49 -1.82 6.99
N ARG A 154 -0.31 -2.40 6.99
CA ARG A 154 0.40 -2.76 5.76
C ARG A 154 -0.06 -4.13 5.25
N PHE A 155 -0.61 -4.15 4.05
CA PHE A 155 -0.99 -5.35 3.32
C PHE A 155 -1.03 -5.06 1.82
N THR A 156 -1.12 -6.09 0.99
CA THR A 156 -1.30 -5.95 -0.46
C THR A 156 -2.47 -6.83 -0.89
N ILE A 157 -3.32 -6.30 -1.75
CA ILE A 157 -4.40 -7.07 -2.40
C ILE A 157 -4.18 -7.14 -3.90
N VAL A 158 -4.53 -8.26 -4.48
CA VAL A 158 -4.67 -8.42 -5.93
C VAL A 158 -6.16 -8.55 -6.22
N ILE A 159 -6.62 -7.75 -7.17
CA ILE A 159 -8.01 -7.68 -7.59
C ILE A 159 -8.09 -8.19 -9.02
N ASP A 160 -8.90 -9.20 -9.27
CA ASP A 160 -9.20 -9.70 -10.61
C ASP A 160 -10.64 -9.32 -10.97
N SER A 161 -10.80 -8.42 -11.94
CA SER A 161 -12.12 -7.97 -12.44
C SER A 161 -13.11 -7.62 -11.32
N GLY A 162 -12.67 -6.74 -10.40
CA GLY A 162 -13.48 -6.23 -9.30
C GLY A 162 -13.66 -7.17 -8.10
N ARG A 163 -12.91 -8.29 -8.02
CA ARG A 163 -12.90 -9.19 -6.85
C ARG A 163 -11.49 -9.40 -6.32
N ILE A 164 -11.35 -9.46 -4.99
CA ILE A 164 -10.07 -9.75 -4.33
C ILE A 164 -9.72 -11.22 -4.55
N SER A 165 -8.65 -11.48 -5.31
CA SER A 165 -8.16 -12.85 -5.59
C SER A 165 -7.04 -13.27 -4.65
N LYS A 166 -6.25 -12.32 -4.10
CA LYS A 166 -5.14 -12.58 -3.20
C LYS A 166 -4.98 -11.46 -2.19
N VAL A 167 -4.59 -11.82 -0.99
CA VAL A 167 -4.17 -10.90 0.08
C VAL A 167 -2.82 -11.34 0.61
N PHE A 168 -1.90 -10.38 0.75
CA PHE A 168 -0.63 -10.54 1.47
C PHE A 168 -0.74 -9.79 2.79
N TYR A 169 -0.80 -10.49 3.89
CA TYR A 169 -0.91 -9.92 5.23
C TYR A 169 -0.40 -10.91 6.29
N PRO A 170 0.38 -10.42 7.26
CA PRO A 170 1.05 -9.13 7.27
C PRO A 170 2.16 -9.03 6.23
N VAL A 171 2.55 -7.81 5.85
CA VAL A 171 3.69 -7.57 4.96
C VAL A 171 4.92 -7.18 5.78
N PHE A 172 5.95 -8.03 5.74
CA PHE A 172 7.24 -7.77 6.38
C PHE A 172 8.33 -8.69 5.79
N PRO A 173 9.53 -8.16 5.46
CA PRO A 173 9.89 -6.75 5.48
C PRO A 173 9.25 -5.97 4.33
N PRO A 174 8.93 -4.68 4.52
CA PRO A 174 8.17 -3.92 3.52
C PRO A 174 8.89 -3.71 2.19
N ASN A 175 10.21 -3.70 2.17
CA ASN A 175 11.03 -3.59 0.96
C ASN A 175 11.01 -4.84 0.08
N LYS A 176 10.39 -5.93 0.50
CA LYS A 176 10.18 -7.16 -0.29
C LYS A 176 8.77 -7.30 -0.85
N SER A 177 7.88 -6.37 -0.55
CA SER A 177 6.46 -6.45 -0.91
C SER A 177 6.23 -6.55 -2.42
N GLY A 178 6.95 -5.77 -3.23
CA GLY A 178 6.87 -5.83 -4.70
C GLY A 178 7.38 -7.16 -5.26
N GLU A 179 8.52 -7.66 -4.74
CA GLU A 179 9.11 -8.94 -5.15
C GLU A 179 8.19 -10.13 -4.81
N GLU A 180 7.59 -10.15 -3.61
CA GLU A 180 6.65 -11.20 -3.20
C GLU A 180 5.38 -11.20 -4.05
N THR A 181 4.87 -10.02 -4.36
CA THR A 181 3.72 -9.86 -5.26
C THR A 181 4.06 -10.36 -6.66
N LEU A 182 5.23 -9.99 -7.19
CA LEU A 182 5.70 -10.45 -8.50
C LEU A 182 5.81 -11.98 -8.57
N ARG A 183 6.39 -12.61 -7.56
CA ARG A 183 6.50 -14.06 -7.49
C ARG A 183 5.15 -14.74 -7.59
N TRP A 184 4.17 -14.25 -6.83
CA TRP A 184 2.82 -14.78 -6.88
C TRP A 184 2.16 -14.59 -8.26
N LEU A 185 2.35 -13.44 -8.91
CA LEU A 185 1.81 -13.19 -10.26
C LEU A 185 2.39 -14.16 -11.28
N LEU A 186 3.69 -14.46 -11.21
CA LEU A 186 4.36 -15.43 -12.11
C LEU A 186 3.83 -16.86 -11.92
N GLU A 187 3.50 -17.24 -10.67
CA GLU A 187 2.93 -18.54 -10.35
C GLU A 187 1.43 -18.65 -10.69
N ASN A 188 0.72 -17.52 -10.83
CA ASN A 188 -0.72 -17.43 -11.03
C ASN A 188 -1.07 -16.64 -12.31
N GLN A 189 -0.36 -16.93 -13.41
CA GLN A 189 -0.63 -16.28 -14.68
C GLN A 189 -2.05 -16.61 -15.17
N ARG A 190 -2.72 -15.61 -15.74
CA ARG A 190 -4.02 -15.82 -16.39
C ARG A 190 -3.81 -16.53 -17.73
N VAL A 191 -4.50 -17.63 -17.93
CA VAL A 191 -4.54 -18.36 -19.20
C VAL A 191 -5.41 -17.66 -20.20
#